data_602658919de850e99ed896a8ae8b858f
#
_entry.id   602658919de850e99ed896a8ae8b858f
#
_cell.length_a   1.000
_cell.length_b   1.000
_cell.length_c   1.000
_cell.angle_alpha   90.00
_cell.angle_beta   90.00
_cell.angle_gamma   90.00
#
_symmetry.space_group_name_H-M   'P 1'
#
loop_
_entity.id
_entity.type
_entity.pdbx_description
1 polymer ?
#
loop_
_entity_poly.entity_id
_entity_poly.type
_entity_poly.pdbx_seq_one_letter_code
_entity_poly.pdbx_strand_id
1 'polypeptide(L)'
;FDSRWIAFIDLDEFIVPVKDATIPDFLKRFEAFPAVEINWLVYGSGGNKEKSNEDVMKRFRFHSLPDHYLNRHVKSIVNPRRVFTMIGCHEVARIDGKAADSHGNPITRNFRERTPQQDVIRINHYAVRSLEEFREKQLRGRASGTKTSVPMDYFNEYDLNDIEEKQ
;
A
#
# COMPACT_ATOMS: atom_id res chain seq x y z
N PHE A 1 -10.14 21.97 3.85
CA PHE A 1 -10.08 21.05 2.71
C PHE A 1 -11.50 20.72 2.26
N ASP A 2 -11.78 20.92 0.96
CA ASP A 2 -13.10 20.58 0.39
C ASP A 2 -13.16 19.11 -0.06
N SER A 3 -12.03 18.42 -0.01
CA SER A 3 -11.96 17.00 -0.36
C SER A 3 -12.83 16.16 0.58
N ARG A 4 -13.61 15.25 0.00
CA ARG A 4 -14.42 14.29 0.75
C ARG A 4 -13.58 13.17 1.33
N TRP A 5 -12.54 12.76 0.59
CA TRP A 5 -11.62 11.69 0.93
C TRP A 5 -10.16 12.12 0.72
N ILE A 6 -9.27 11.66 1.57
CA ILE A 6 -7.82 11.85 1.47
C ILE A 6 -7.16 10.49 1.64
N ALA A 7 -6.24 10.13 0.74
CA ALA A 7 -5.39 8.95 0.87
C ALA A 7 -3.98 9.38 1.27
N PHE A 8 -3.40 8.70 2.25
CA PHE A 8 -2.01 8.86 2.66
C PHE A 8 -1.22 7.66 2.18
N ILE A 9 -0.44 7.83 1.10
CA ILE A 9 0.35 6.78 0.46
C ILE A 9 1.79 7.23 0.25
N ASP A 10 2.71 6.27 0.17
CA ASP A 10 4.10 6.52 -0.16
C ASP A 10 4.31 6.62 -1.69
N LEU A 11 5.45 7.19 -2.13
CA LEU A 11 5.75 7.40 -3.55
C LEU A 11 5.97 6.10 -4.36
N ASP A 12 6.13 4.98 -3.67
CA ASP A 12 6.28 3.64 -4.23
C ASP A 12 5.00 2.79 -4.09
N GLU A 13 3.87 3.43 -3.81
CA GLU A 13 2.56 2.80 -3.64
C GLU A 13 1.56 3.32 -4.66
N PHE A 14 0.74 2.43 -5.22
CA PHE A 14 -0.29 2.74 -6.20
C PHE A 14 -1.61 2.10 -5.80
N ILE A 15 -2.67 2.89 -5.64
CA ILE A 15 -4.02 2.39 -5.35
C ILE A 15 -4.62 1.87 -6.65
N VAL A 16 -4.97 0.59 -6.67
CA VAL A 16 -5.53 -0.09 -7.85
C VAL A 16 -6.92 -0.64 -7.53
N PRO A 17 -8.00 -0.03 -8.03
CA PRO A 17 -9.32 -0.64 -7.99
C PRO A 17 -9.31 -1.90 -8.88
N VAL A 18 -9.87 -3.00 -8.35
CA VAL A 18 -9.92 -4.30 -9.06
C VAL A 18 -11.32 -4.56 -9.61
N LYS A 19 -12.36 -4.26 -8.84
CA LYS A 19 -13.77 -4.48 -9.24
C LYS A 19 -14.45 -3.22 -9.73
N ASP A 20 -14.06 -2.07 -9.22
CA ASP A 20 -14.67 -0.78 -9.61
C ASP A 20 -13.86 -0.10 -10.73
N ALA A 21 -14.50 0.71 -11.53
CA ALA A 21 -13.83 1.43 -12.60
C ALA A 21 -12.87 2.52 -12.09
N THR A 22 -13.22 3.14 -10.95
CA THR A 22 -12.43 4.22 -10.34
C THR A 22 -12.43 4.14 -8.82
N ILE A 23 -11.44 4.78 -8.18
CA ILE A 23 -11.39 4.95 -6.71
C ILE A 23 -12.64 5.69 -6.19
N PRO A 24 -13.13 6.79 -6.80
CA PRO A 24 -14.37 7.41 -6.40
C PRO A 24 -15.59 6.48 -6.45
N ASP A 25 -15.68 5.58 -7.44
CA ASP A 25 -16.78 4.62 -7.50
C ASP A 25 -16.71 3.61 -6.35
N PHE A 26 -15.53 3.11 -6.06
CA PHE A 26 -15.29 2.27 -4.88
C PHE A 26 -15.74 2.97 -3.59
N LEU A 27 -15.38 4.24 -3.39
CA LEU A 27 -15.62 4.98 -2.14
C LEU A 27 -17.09 5.33 -1.89
N LYS A 28 -17.97 5.28 -2.90
CA LYS A 28 -19.42 5.52 -2.72
C LYS A 28 -20.05 4.62 -1.67
N ARG A 29 -19.52 3.41 -1.48
CA ARG A 29 -20.04 2.43 -0.50
C ARG A 29 -19.63 2.72 0.94
N PHE A 30 -18.68 3.63 1.13
CA PHE A 30 -18.01 3.84 2.42
C PHE A 30 -18.38 5.16 3.11
N GLU A 31 -19.41 5.85 2.62
CA GLU A 31 -19.81 7.16 3.14
C GLU A 31 -20.17 7.15 4.63
N ALA A 32 -20.65 6.02 5.14
CA ALA A 32 -20.94 5.82 6.56
C ALA A 32 -19.71 5.65 7.44
N PHE A 33 -18.54 5.37 6.85
CA PHE A 33 -17.29 5.08 7.59
C PHE A 33 -16.37 6.31 7.65
N PRO A 34 -15.60 6.49 8.73
CA PRO A 34 -14.59 7.53 8.84
C PRO A 34 -13.33 7.25 8.00
N ALA A 35 -13.04 5.97 7.75
CA ALA A 35 -11.88 5.54 6.98
C ALA A 35 -12.10 4.15 6.36
N VAL A 36 -11.38 3.88 5.27
CA VAL A 36 -11.25 2.57 4.64
C VAL A 36 -9.80 2.18 4.63
N GLU A 37 -9.48 0.98 5.12
CA GLU A 37 -8.12 0.42 5.09
C GLU A 37 -7.97 -0.53 3.90
N ILE A 38 -6.93 -0.29 3.09
CA ILE A 38 -6.64 -1.04 1.88
C ILE A 38 -5.32 -1.77 2.05
N ASN A 39 -5.32 -3.07 1.83
CA ASN A 39 -4.14 -3.92 1.96
C ASN A 39 -3.14 -3.73 0.82
N TRP A 40 -1.86 -3.97 1.15
CA TRP A 40 -0.80 -4.09 0.16
C TRP A 40 -0.92 -5.37 -0.67
N LEU A 41 -0.36 -5.31 -1.87
CA LEU A 41 0.20 -6.41 -2.63
C LEU A 41 1.63 -6.03 -2.96
N VAL A 42 2.59 -6.75 -2.37
CA VAL A 42 4.02 -6.42 -2.50
C VAL A 42 4.56 -6.98 -3.80
N TYR A 43 5.17 -6.09 -4.60
CA TYR A 43 5.82 -6.40 -5.86
C TYR A 43 7.34 -6.47 -5.68
N GLY A 44 7.93 -7.53 -6.23
CA GLY A 44 9.37 -7.73 -6.28
C GLY A 44 10.02 -7.07 -7.49
N SER A 45 11.33 -7.29 -7.62
CA SER A 45 12.13 -6.74 -8.72
C SER A 45 11.88 -7.45 -10.06
N GLY A 46 11.31 -8.65 -10.06
CA GLY A 46 11.25 -9.51 -11.26
C GLY A 46 12.64 -9.87 -11.79
N GLY A 47 13.68 -9.79 -10.96
CA GLY A 47 15.07 -10.01 -11.35
C GLY A 47 15.71 -8.82 -12.08
N ASN A 48 15.04 -7.66 -12.17
CA ASN A 48 15.58 -6.46 -12.79
C ASN A 48 16.75 -5.89 -11.98
N LYS A 49 17.92 -5.79 -12.61
CA LYS A 49 19.13 -5.25 -11.96
C LYS A 49 19.30 -3.77 -12.23
N GLU A 50 18.98 -3.32 -13.43
CA GLU A 50 19.24 -1.96 -13.92
C GLU A 50 18.00 -1.08 -13.81
N LYS A 51 18.24 0.21 -13.62
CA LYS A 51 17.23 1.25 -13.66
C LYS A 51 16.77 1.50 -15.09
N SER A 52 15.51 1.88 -15.25
CA SER A 52 14.92 2.29 -16.53
C SER A 52 13.91 3.40 -16.31
N ASN A 53 13.63 4.16 -17.37
CA ASN A 53 12.60 5.20 -17.35
C ASN A 53 11.20 4.67 -17.72
N GLU A 54 11.07 3.37 -17.92
CA GLU A 54 9.77 2.76 -18.17
C GLU A 54 8.88 2.83 -16.94
N ASP A 55 7.57 2.86 -17.15
CA ASP A 55 6.55 2.87 -16.11
C ASP A 55 6.75 1.72 -15.10
N VAL A 56 6.73 2.06 -13.82
CA VAL A 56 6.96 1.12 -12.70
C VAL A 56 6.01 -0.06 -12.78
N MET A 57 4.73 0.17 -13.04
CA MET A 57 3.72 -0.89 -13.10
C MET A 57 3.89 -1.82 -14.30
N LYS A 58 4.54 -1.36 -15.38
CA LYS A 58 4.85 -2.20 -16.55
C LYS A 58 6.10 -3.04 -16.35
N ARG A 59 7.09 -2.48 -15.64
CA ARG A 59 8.39 -3.14 -15.40
C ARG A 59 8.33 -4.22 -14.36
N PHE A 60 7.64 -3.96 -13.24
CA PHE A 60 7.62 -4.87 -12.09
C PHE A 60 6.27 -5.58 -12.03
N ARG A 61 6.22 -6.75 -12.64
CA ARG A 61 4.99 -7.55 -12.82
C ARG A 61 4.89 -8.76 -11.89
N PHE A 62 5.95 -9.02 -11.13
CA PHE A 62 5.99 -10.13 -10.20
C PHE A 62 5.65 -9.65 -8.80
N HIS A 63 4.81 -10.39 -8.11
CA HIS A 63 4.37 -10.04 -6.75
C HIS A 63 4.34 -11.27 -5.83
N SER A 64 4.19 -11.01 -4.53
CA SER A 64 4.04 -12.01 -3.49
C SER A 64 2.80 -12.87 -3.66
N LEU A 65 2.76 -14.03 -2.99
CA LEU A 65 1.51 -14.74 -2.74
C LEU A 65 0.52 -13.82 -2.01
N PRO A 66 -0.80 -13.88 -2.31
CA PRO A 66 -1.80 -12.97 -1.73
C PRO A 66 -1.84 -12.99 -0.20
N ASP A 67 -1.60 -14.13 0.42
CA ASP A 67 -1.64 -14.33 1.88
C ASP A 67 -0.31 -14.03 2.59
N HIS A 68 0.71 -13.58 1.85
CA HIS A 68 2.02 -13.23 2.43
C HIS A 68 1.87 -12.20 3.54
N TYR A 69 2.61 -12.36 4.67
CA TYR A 69 2.43 -11.53 5.87
C TYR A 69 2.65 -10.04 5.65
N LEU A 70 3.53 -9.64 4.71
CA LEU A 70 3.75 -8.23 4.36
C LEU A 70 2.50 -7.59 3.76
N ASN A 71 1.66 -8.36 3.08
CA ASN A 71 0.41 -7.87 2.50
C ASN A 71 -0.65 -7.52 3.55
N ARG A 72 -0.45 -7.88 4.82
CA ARG A 72 -1.31 -7.45 5.92
C ARG A 72 -1.24 -5.96 6.19
N HIS A 73 -0.14 -5.31 5.80
CA HIS A 73 -0.02 -3.86 5.93
C HIS A 73 -1.11 -3.16 5.11
N VAL A 74 -1.53 -2.00 5.60
CA VAL A 74 -2.61 -1.22 5.02
C VAL A 74 -2.21 0.24 4.84
N LYS A 75 -2.92 0.93 3.96
CA LYS A 75 -2.99 2.39 3.95
C LYS A 75 -4.45 2.81 4.06
N SER A 76 -4.67 3.95 4.70
CA SER A 76 -6.00 4.45 4.96
C SER A 76 -6.42 5.52 3.96
N ILE A 77 -7.61 5.38 3.39
CA ILE A 77 -8.34 6.47 2.73
C ILE A 77 -9.35 6.98 3.76
N VAL A 78 -9.30 8.27 4.08
CA VAL A 78 -10.04 8.85 5.22
C VAL A 78 -11.01 9.94 4.79
N ASN A 79 -12.12 10.05 5.52
CA ASN A 79 -12.91 11.27 5.55
C ASN A 79 -12.24 12.26 6.51
N PRO A 80 -11.66 13.37 6.02
CA PRO A 80 -10.87 14.27 6.86
C PRO A 80 -11.67 14.96 7.98
N ARG A 81 -13.00 14.96 7.90
CA ARG A 81 -13.88 15.52 8.91
C ARG A 81 -14.17 14.58 10.07
N ARG A 82 -13.77 13.30 9.94
CA ARG A 82 -14.06 12.22 10.91
C ARG A 82 -12.82 11.56 11.47
N VAL A 83 -11.64 12.08 11.13
CA VAL A 83 -10.34 11.62 11.66
C VAL A 83 -9.60 12.74 12.35
N PHE A 84 -8.86 12.39 13.40
CA PHE A 84 -8.11 13.34 14.21
C PHE A 84 -6.64 13.46 13.77
N THR A 85 -5.96 12.30 13.58
CA THR A 85 -4.55 12.25 13.18
C THR A 85 -4.20 10.89 12.60
N MET A 86 -3.04 10.82 11.95
CA MET A 86 -2.44 9.54 11.56
C MET A 86 -1.80 8.86 12.76
N ILE A 87 -1.94 7.54 12.86
CA ILE A 87 -1.21 6.68 13.79
C ILE A 87 -0.12 5.95 12.98
N GLY A 88 1.09 6.46 13.02
CA GLY A 88 2.15 5.98 12.15
C GLY A 88 1.84 6.26 10.68
N CYS A 89 2.22 5.33 9.78
CA CYS A 89 2.01 5.45 8.34
C CYS A 89 0.90 4.54 7.79
N HIS A 90 0.15 3.85 8.65
CA HIS A 90 -0.81 2.83 8.25
C HIS A 90 -2.24 3.11 8.69
N GLU A 91 -2.44 3.51 9.93
CA GLU A 91 -3.75 3.66 10.56
C GLU A 91 -4.04 5.11 10.96
N VAL A 92 -5.30 5.38 11.30
CA VAL A 92 -5.76 6.72 11.71
C VAL A 92 -6.48 6.68 13.05
N ALA A 93 -6.27 7.71 13.87
CA ALA A 93 -7.12 8.01 15.01
C ALA A 93 -8.42 8.66 14.51
N ARG A 94 -9.53 8.05 14.82
CA ARG A 94 -10.87 8.48 14.40
C ARG A 94 -11.52 9.32 15.48
N ILE A 95 -12.34 10.29 15.07
CA ILE A 95 -13.20 11.08 15.96
C ILE A 95 -14.39 10.21 16.38
N ASP A 96 -14.94 9.46 15.43
CA ASP A 96 -16.09 8.57 15.62
C ASP A 96 -15.98 7.30 14.79
N GLY A 97 -16.85 6.33 15.08
CA GLY A 97 -17.04 5.12 14.28
C GLY A 97 -15.83 4.19 14.21
N LYS A 98 -15.96 3.18 13.38
CA LYS A 98 -14.89 2.21 13.05
C LYS A 98 -14.48 2.40 11.60
N ALA A 99 -13.19 2.20 11.28
CA ALA A 99 -12.78 2.06 9.89
C ALA A 99 -13.40 0.78 9.29
N ALA A 100 -13.52 0.75 7.97
CA ALA A 100 -13.93 -0.44 7.23
C ALA A 100 -12.75 -1.10 6.53
N ASP A 101 -12.84 -2.41 6.31
CA ASP A 101 -12.02 -3.11 5.34
C ASP A 101 -12.52 -2.86 3.91
N SER A 102 -11.84 -3.39 2.89
CA SER A 102 -12.21 -3.19 1.48
C SER A 102 -13.55 -3.82 1.09
N HIS A 103 -14.11 -4.73 1.91
CA HIS A 103 -15.42 -5.34 1.73
C HIS A 103 -16.55 -4.61 2.48
N GLY A 104 -16.24 -3.55 3.23
CA GLY A 104 -17.22 -2.77 3.99
C GLY A 104 -17.51 -3.32 5.40
N ASN A 105 -16.72 -4.26 5.89
CA ASN A 105 -16.88 -4.77 7.25
C ASN A 105 -16.17 -3.83 8.25
N PRO A 106 -16.81 -3.50 9.40
CA PRO A 106 -16.16 -2.71 10.43
C PRO A 106 -14.93 -3.42 11.02
N ILE A 107 -13.81 -2.71 11.06
CA ILE A 107 -12.53 -3.23 11.57
C ILE A 107 -12.57 -3.30 13.09
N THR A 108 -12.22 -4.47 13.65
CA THR A 108 -12.17 -4.74 15.09
C THR A 108 -10.81 -5.25 15.56
N ARG A 109 -9.90 -5.56 14.65
CA ARG A 109 -8.55 -6.10 14.94
C ARG A 109 -7.48 -5.28 14.26
N ASN A 110 -6.25 -5.36 14.79
CA ASN A 110 -5.08 -4.78 14.16
C ASN A 110 -4.86 -5.38 12.75
N PHE A 111 -4.33 -4.59 11.82
CA PHE A 111 -4.10 -5.04 10.43
C PHE A 111 -3.18 -6.28 10.36
N ARG A 112 -2.20 -6.42 11.26
CA ARG A 112 -1.28 -7.57 11.30
C ARG A 112 -1.94 -8.90 11.62
N GLU A 113 -3.14 -8.87 12.21
CA GLU A 113 -3.91 -10.06 12.62
C GLU A 113 -4.97 -10.45 11.59
N ARG A 114 -5.12 -9.66 10.53
CA ARG A 114 -6.15 -9.86 9.51
C ARG A 114 -5.56 -10.54 8.26
N THR A 115 -6.40 -11.33 7.60
CA THR A 115 -6.09 -11.84 6.26
C THR A 115 -6.13 -10.68 5.26
N PRO A 116 -5.10 -10.53 4.39
CA PRO A 116 -5.11 -9.50 3.36
C PRO A 116 -6.29 -9.66 2.38
N GLN A 117 -6.84 -8.53 1.95
CA GLN A 117 -7.95 -8.47 0.98
C GLN A 117 -7.52 -7.61 -0.19
N GLN A 118 -7.32 -8.22 -1.38
CA GLN A 118 -6.82 -7.53 -2.57
C GLN A 118 -7.77 -7.70 -3.77
N ASP A 119 -8.90 -8.37 -3.59
CA ASP A 119 -9.84 -8.77 -4.64
C ASP A 119 -10.82 -7.66 -5.07
N VAL A 120 -10.99 -6.61 -4.27
CA VAL A 120 -11.87 -5.46 -4.59
C VAL A 120 -11.06 -4.22 -4.95
N ILE A 121 -10.06 -3.92 -4.14
CA ILE A 121 -9.11 -2.83 -4.28
C ILE A 121 -7.83 -3.21 -3.55
N ARG A 122 -6.69 -2.77 -4.03
CA ARG A 122 -5.40 -3.07 -3.42
C ARG A 122 -4.42 -1.91 -3.59
N ILE A 123 -3.34 -1.95 -2.84
CA ILE A 123 -2.20 -1.05 -3.03
C ILE A 123 -1.03 -1.87 -3.55
N ASN A 124 -0.67 -1.67 -4.80
CA ASN A 124 0.54 -2.23 -5.35
C ASN A 124 1.73 -1.49 -4.76
N HIS A 125 2.55 -2.20 -3.97
CA HIS A 125 3.70 -1.65 -3.24
C HIS A 125 5.01 -2.10 -3.88
N TYR A 126 5.71 -1.17 -4.54
CA TYR A 126 6.97 -1.39 -5.25
C TYR A 126 8.16 -0.99 -4.37
N ALA A 127 8.30 -1.65 -3.23
CA ALA A 127 9.25 -1.28 -2.16
C ALA A 127 10.71 -1.32 -2.61
N VAL A 128 11.08 -2.25 -3.48
CA VAL A 128 12.47 -2.52 -3.86
C VAL A 128 12.81 -2.06 -5.28
N ARG A 129 11.92 -2.26 -6.26
CA ARG A 129 12.15 -2.00 -7.68
C ARG A 129 13.39 -2.77 -8.20
N SER A 130 14.19 -2.19 -9.13
CA SER A 130 15.46 -2.80 -9.54
C SER A 130 16.53 -2.69 -8.44
N LEU A 131 17.57 -3.54 -8.53
CA LEU A 131 18.68 -3.50 -7.58
C LEU A 131 19.40 -2.15 -7.58
N GLU A 132 19.55 -1.52 -8.75
CA GLU A 132 20.16 -0.19 -8.88
C GLU A 132 19.31 0.89 -8.21
N GLU A 133 17.98 0.93 -8.46
CA GLU A 133 17.05 1.86 -7.82
C GLU A 133 17.02 1.67 -6.30
N PHE A 134 17.13 0.42 -5.83
CA PHE A 134 17.22 0.14 -4.40
C PHE A 134 18.53 0.70 -3.79
N ARG A 135 19.67 0.57 -4.46
CA ARG A 135 20.93 1.17 -4.02
C ARG A 135 20.85 2.71 -3.95
N GLU A 136 20.17 3.35 -4.91
CA GLU A 136 19.89 4.79 -4.84
C GLU A 136 19.01 5.13 -3.62
N LYS A 137 18.00 4.29 -3.32
CA LYS A 137 17.15 4.42 -2.12
C LYS A 137 17.96 4.30 -0.83
N GLN A 138 18.92 3.37 -0.78
CA GLN A 138 19.85 3.21 0.36
C GLN A 138 20.68 4.48 0.59
N LEU A 139 21.24 5.07 -0.46
CA LEU A 139 22.05 6.29 -0.38
C LEU A 139 21.25 7.50 0.06
N ARG A 140 20.00 7.63 -0.40
CA ARG A 140 19.09 8.72 -0.03
C ARG A 140 18.64 8.64 1.44
N GLY A 141 18.55 7.44 2.01
CA GLY A 141 18.02 7.19 3.35
C GLY A 141 16.50 7.23 3.44
N ARG A 142 15.98 7.18 4.67
CA ARG A 142 14.54 7.18 4.96
C ARG A 142 13.98 8.60 5.11
N ALA A 143 12.74 8.82 4.68
CA ALA A 143 12.02 10.09 4.84
C ALA A 143 11.77 10.47 6.32
N SER A 144 11.87 9.50 7.25
CA SER A 144 11.72 9.71 8.70
C SER A 144 12.85 10.55 9.35
N GLY A 145 13.82 11.04 8.57
CA GLY A 145 14.93 11.87 9.06
C GLY A 145 16.04 11.09 9.79
N THR A 146 15.87 9.79 10.01
CA THR A 146 16.96 8.94 10.50
C THR A 146 17.93 8.67 9.35
N LYS A 147 19.19 9.06 9.50
CA LYS A 147 20.26 8.82 8.52
C LYS A 147 20.65 7.34 8.37
N THR A 148 19.84 6.42 8.87
CA THR A 148 20.07 4.99 8.71
C THR A 148 19.72 4.58 7.29
N SER A 149 20.71 4.06 6.56
CA SER A 149 20.48 3.45 5.24
C SER A 149 19.51 2.28 5.37
N VAL A 150 18.72 2.06 4.34
CA VAL A 150 17.86 0.85 4.27
C VAL A 150 18.78 -0.36 4.04
N PRO A 151 18.81 -1.37 4.93
CA PRO A 151 19.74 -2.50 4.79
C PRO A 151 19.37 -3.38 3.58
N MET A 152 20.36 -4.15 3.06
CA MET A 152 20.11 -5.09 1.95
C MET A 152 19.12 -6.20 2.35
N ASP A 153 19.03 -6.55 3.63
CA ASP A 153 18.05 -7.51 4.13
C ASP A 153 16.62 -7.08 3.84
N TYR A 154 16.36 -5.77 3.84
CA TYR A 154 15.07 -5.24 3.40
C TYR A 154 14.79 -5.54 1.92
N PHE A 155 15.80 -5.45 1.04
CA PHE A 155 15.63 -5.86 -0.36
C PHE A 155 15.25 -7.32 -0.45
N ASN A 156 15.99 -8.20 0.23
CA ASN A 156 15.75 -9.64 0.20
C ASN A 156 14.37 -10.02 0.76
N GLU A 157 13.90 -9.31 1.79
CA GLU A 157 12.58 -9.53 2.40
C GLU A 157 11.42 -9.10 1.49
N TYR A 158 11.61 -8.02 0.72
CA TYR A 158 10.55 -7.44 -0.13
C TYR A 158 10.67 -7.83 -1.60
N ASP A 159 11.71 -8.52 -2.03
CA ASP A 159 11.89 -8.97 -3.41
C ASP A 159 11.10 -10.26 -3.70
N LEU A 160 9.77 -10.14 -3.61
CA LEU A 160 8.82 -11.25 -3.73
C LEU A 160 8.35 -11.37 -5.18
N ASN A 161 8.64 -12.51 -5.80
CA ASN A 161 8.44 -12.75 -7.23
C ASN A 161 7.67 -14.06 -7.49
N ASP A 162 6.68 -14.38 -6.63
CA ASP A 162 5.97 -15.67 -6.64
C ASP A 162 4.99 -15.81 -7.81
N ILE A 163 4.31 -14.72 -8.18
CA ILE A 163 3.25 -14.72 -9.20
C ILE A 163 3.52 -13.60 -10.22
N GLU A 164 3.41 -13.92 -11.50
CA GLU A 164 3.44 -12.92 -12.57
C GLU A 164 2.03 -12.40 -12.86
N GLU A 165 1.81 -11.09 -12.74
CA GLU A 165 0.57 -10.45 -13.15
C GLU A 165 0.50 -10.37 -14.68
N LYS A 166 -0.51 -11.02 -15.27
CA LYS A 166 -0.78 -10.94 -16.72
C LYS A 166 -1.48 -9.62 -17.02
N GLN A 167 -1.05 -8.97 -18.10
CA GLN A 167 -1.72 -7.78 -18.62
C GLN A 167 -3.10 -8.10 -19.19
#